data_80097b5352792351890a2c8d78970012
#
_entry.id   80097b5352792351890a2c8d78970012
#
_cell.length_a   1.000
_cell.length_b   1.000
_cell.length_c   1.000
_cell.angle_alpha   90.00
_cell.angle_beta   90.00
_cell.angle_gamma   90.00
#
_symmetry.space_group_name_H-M   'P 1'
#
loop_
_entity.id
_entity.type
_entity.pdbx_description
1 polymer ?
#
loop_
_entity_poly.entity_id
_entity_poly.type
_entity_poly.pdbx_seq_one_letter_code
_entity_poly.pdbx_strand_id
1 'polypeptide(L)'
;MAEINRAASDTLPQEYYDGIYTNLTDMFYLAELFGRLIDNAESCDRTDFSYNDILNKMMEKRPENRFESFAVIREAIGKHDFLNMKISDEDREIYQDFTNLVYESLTSFMAEPRFNTDCVSFISRLEKALTVNLFETVIQKNSDVISSVIECGYRYDNRVNIPTKTVRNFLDWFRASTPQSQALVLNNFISKISGTAVIEPEPELPF
;
A
#
# COMPACT_ATOMS: atom_id res chain seq x y z
N MET A 1 42.44 6.31 19.85
CA MET A 1 41.31 5.41 20.13
C MET A 1 40.42 5.89 21.26
N ALA A 2 40.88 6.57 22.29
CA ALA A 2 40.05 7.06 23.42
C ALA A 2 39.10 8.25 23.08
N GLU A 3 39.44 9.09 22.09
CA GLU A 3 38.60 10.24 21.70
C GLU A 3 37.38 9.83 20.81
N ILE A 4 37.56 8.81 20.00
CA ILE A 4 36.45 8.25 19.17
C ILE A 4 35.36 7.63 20.06
N ASN A 5 35.77 7.05 21.20
CA ASN A 5 34.80 6.45 22.15
C ASN A 5 34.04 7.48 23.00
N ARG A 6 34.56 8.70 23.21
CA ARG A 6 33.89 9.75 24.00
C ARG A 6 32.78 10.45 23.19
N ALA A 7 32.98 10.73 21.93
CA ALA A 7 31.96 11.30 21.05
C ALA A 7 30.82 10.33 20.79
N ALA A 8 31.08 9.01 20.83
CA ALA A 8 30.05 7.97 20.68
C ALA A 8 29.24 7.76 21.96
N SER A 9 29.73 8.05 23.15
CA SER A 9 29.08 7.72 24.41
C SER A 9 27.78 8.50 24.66
N ASP A 10 27.69 9.74 24.16
CA ASP A 10 26.50 10.58 24.36
C ASP A 10 25.32 10.20 23.44
N THR A 11 25.57 9.37 22.44
CA THR A 11 24.58 8.91 21.45
C THR A 11 24.12 7.47 21.68
N LEU A 12 24.69 6.74 22.64
CA LEU A 12 24.36 5.33 22.87
C LEU A 12 23.00 5.17 23.57
N PRO A 13 22.25 4.12 23.22
CA PRO A 13 21.00 3.81 23.88
C PRO A 13 21.23 3.33 25.33
N GLN A 14 20.21 3.46 26.17
CA GLN A 14 20.35 3.13 27.60
C GLN A 14 20.71 1.65 27.82
N GLU A 15 20.17 0.76 27.01
CA GLU A 15 20.42 -0.69 27.08
C GLU A 15 21.91 -1.05 26.90
N TYR A 16 22.68 -0.20 26.24
CA TYR A 16 24.11 -0.39 26.10
C TYR A 16 24.83 -0.38 27.48
N TYR A 17 24.38 0.50 28.38
CA TYR A 17 24.96 0.60 29.72
C TYR A 17 24.44 -0.50 30.64
N ASP A 18 23.22 -0.99 30.40
CA ASP A 18 22.58 -2.06 31.17
C ASP A 18 23.01 -3.46 30.70
N GLY A 19 23.70 -3.56 29.54
CA GLY A 19 24.15 -4.81 28.96
C GLY A 19 22.98 -5.71 28.47
N ILE A 20 21.78 -5.13 28.26
CA ILE A 20 20.58 -5.84 27.84
C ILE A 20 20.26 -5.42 26.41
N TYR A 21 20.38 -6.39 25.48
CA TYR A 21 20.10 -6.15 24.07
C TYR A 21 18.81 -6.83 23.63
N THR A 22 17.96 -6.04 22.97
CA THR A 22 16.65 -6.49 22.48
C THR A 22 16.43 -6.00 21.04
N ASN A 23 15.32 -6.38 20.44
CA ASN A 23 14.87 -5.82 19.15
C ASN A 23 14.71 -4.29 19.17
N LEU A 24 14.48 -3.69 20.33
CA LEU A 24 14.45 -2.23 20.50
C LEU A 24 15.84 -1.60 20.41
N THR A 25 16.88 -2.34 20.80
CA THR A 25 18.28 -1.94 20.60
C THR A 25 18.64 -1.97 19.12
N ASP A 26 18.22 -3.02 18.40
CA ASP A 26 18.40 -3.10 16.95
C ASP A 26 17.69 -1.95 16.22
N MET A 27 16.50 -1.59 16.69
CA MET A 27 15.72 -0.47 16.17
C MET A 27 16.51 0.86 16.26
N PHE A 28 17.12 1.11 17.40
CA PHE A 28 17.94 2.30 17.63
C PHE A 28 19.11 2.35 16.64
N TYR A 29 19.91 1.29 16.57
CA TYR A 29 21.08 1.25 15.68
C TYR A 29 20.72 1.29 14.20
N LEU A 30 19.58 0.70 13.82
CA LEU A 30 19.09 0.79 12.46
C LEU A 30 18.75 2.23 12.09
N ALA A 31 18.06 2.96 12.97
CA ALA A 31 17.73 4.37 12.73
C ALA A 31 18.98 5.26 12.71
N GLU A 32 19.97 4.99 13.57
CA GLU A 32 21.25 5.67 13.54
C GLU A 32 21.99 5.46 12.22
N LEU A 33 21.99 4.22 11.71
CA LEU A 33 22.57 3.88 10.40
C LEU A 33 21.90 4.67 9.28
N PHE A 34 20.56 4.69 9.23
CA PHE A 34 19.82 5.47 8.24
C PHE A 34 20.10 6.96 8.37
N GLY A 35 20.15 7.51 9.60
CA GLY A 35 20.50 8.90 9.83
C GLY A 35 21.86 9.25 9.23
N ARG A 36 22.87 8.41 9.48
CA ARG A 36 24.22 8.61 8.90
C ARG A 36 24.25 8.52 7.37
N LEU A 37 23.44 7.61 6.78
CA LEU A 37 23.33 7.50 5.32
C LEU A 37 22.71 8.75 4.71
N ILE A 38 21.68 9.32 5.36
CA ILE A 38 21.03 10.56 4.92
C ILE A 38 21.98 11.74 5.07
N ASP A 39 22.67 11.87 6.20
CA ASP A 39 23.63 12.96 6.47
C ASP A 39 24.80 12.95 5.46
N ASN A 40 25.15 11.77 4.92
CA ASN A 40 26.19 11.61 3.90
C ASN A 40 25.66 11.72 2.45
N ALA A 41 24.36 11.83 2.25
CA ALA A 41 23.78 12.00 0.92
C ALA A 41 23.92 13.46 0.46
N GLU A 42 24.58 13.70 -0.67
CA GLU A 42 24.83 15.05 -1.22
C GLU A 42 23.55 15.84 -1.56
N SER A 43 22.40 15.17 -1.63
CA SER A 43 21.14 15.74 -2.12
C SER A 43 20.04 15.88 -1.08
N CYS A 44 20.26 15.50 0.17
CA CYS A 44 19.20 15.48 1.19
C CYS A 44 19.75 15.98 2.53
N ASP A 45 19.12 17.03 3.07
CA ASP A 45 19.31 17.39 4.47
C ASP A 45 18.40 16.47 5.32
N ARG A 46 18.90 16.03 6.48
CA ARG A 46 18.14 15.17 7.40
C ARG A 46 16.81 15.81 7.84
N THR A 47 16.78 17.15 7.91
CA THR A 47 15.56 17.90 8.25
C THR A 47 14.49 17.84 7.16
N ASP A 48 14.90 17.62 5.91
CA ASP A 48 13.99 17.51 4.76
C ASP A 48 13.54 16.06 4.49
N PHE A 49 14.11 15.09 5.23
CA PHE A 49 13.74 13.70 5.11
C PHE A 49 12.34 13.45 5.67
N SER A 50 11.44 13.00 4.83
CA SER A 50 10.00 12.87 5.14
C SER A 50 9.69 12.03 6.37
N TYR A 51 10.53 11.06 6.74
CA TYR A 51 10.34 10.17 7.90
C TYR A 51 11.28 10.50 9.05
N ASN A 52 11.78 11.73 9.13
CA ASN A 52 12.70 12.13 10.17
C ASN A 52 12.11 12.01 11.58
N ASP A 53 10.82 12.24 11.74
CA ASP A 53 10.08 12.03 12.99
C ASP A 53 10.07 10.56 13.42
N ILE A 54 9.90 9.63 12.46
CA ILE A 54 9.97 8.19 12.72
C ILE A 54 11.38 7.79 13.13
N LEU A 55 12.42 8.26 12.40
CA LEU A 55 13.80 7.97 12.75
C LEU A 55 14.15 8.53 14.14
N ASN A 56 13.74 9.74 14.46
CA ASN A 56 13.99 10.36 15.76
C ASN A 56 13.33 9.56 16.89
N LYS A 57 12.09 9.10 16.68
CA LYS A 57 11.41 8.26 17.66
C LYS A 57 12.06 6.89 17.82
N MET A 58 12.60 6.30 16.76
CA MET A 58 13.37 5.04 16.85
C MET A 58 14.68 5.24 17.61
N MET A 59 15.29 6.45 17.57
CA MET A 59 16.54 6.80 18.25
C MET A 59 16.36 7.35 19.66
N GLU A 60 15.15 7.30 20.24
CA GLU A 60 14.96 7.69 21.63
C GLU A 60 15.89 6.89 22.55
N LYS A 61 16.52 7.57 23.51
CA LYS A 61 17.52 6.95 24.38
C LYS A 61 16.92 5.83 25.25
N ARG A 62 15.67 6.03 25.71
CA ARG A 62 14.95 5.07 26.52
C ARG A 62 14.10 4.16 25.64
N PRO A 63 14.24 2.83 25.75
CA PRO A 63 13.51 1.88 24.91
C PRO A 63 11.99 2.04 25.02
N GLU A 64 11.46 2.39 26.20
CA GLU A 64 10.03 2.61 26.43
C GLU A 64 9.44 3.80 25.65
N ASN A 65 10.28 4.73 25.17
CA ASN A 65 9.85 5.86 24.37
C ASN A 65 9.87 5.57 22.86
N ARG A 66 10.44 4.42 22.45
CA ARG A 66 10.48 3.99 21.06
C ARG A 66 9.16 3.37 20.63
N PHE A 67 9.13 2.89 19.41
CA PHE A 67 8.04 2.03 18.95
C PHE A 67 8.16 0.65 19.61
N GLU A 68 7.02 0.03 19.92
CA GLU A 68 6.98 -1.29 20.57
C GLU A 68 7.55 -2.41 19.68
N SER A 69 7.47 -2.25 18.36
CA SER A 69 7.96 -3.24 17.39
C SER A 69 8.17 -2.65 16.01
N PHE A 70 8.90 -3.38 15.15
CA PHE A 70 9.01 -3.04 13.72
C PHE A 70 7.68 -3.09 12.97
N ALA A 71 6.70 -3.85 13.44
CA ALA A 71 5.35 -3.87 12.87
C ALA A 71 4.65 -2.51 13.07
N VAL A 72 4.81 -1.89 14.24
CA VAL A 72 4.27 -0.56 14.55
C VAL A 72 4.98 0.53 13.71
N ILE A 73 6.28 0.39 13.47
CA ILE A 73 7.02 1.31 12.58
C ILE A 73 6.47 1.22 11.15
N ARG A 74 6.25 0.02 10.63
CA ARG A 74 5.67 -0.17 9.29
C ARG A 74 4.29 0.47 9.18
N GLU A 75 3.46 0.35 10.22
CA GLU A 75 2.15 1.01 10.28
C GLU A 75 2.29 2.54 10.33
N ALA A 76 3.25 3.06 11.09
CA ALA A 76 3.52 4.49 11.18
C ALA A 76 4.00 5.07 9.84
N ILE A 77 4.87 4.34 9.11
CA ILE A 77 5.29 4.70 7.76
C ILE A 77 4.08 4.75 6.82
N GLY A 78 3.24 3.72 6.84
CA GLY A 78 2.03 3.68 6.00
C GLY A 78 1.06 4.83 6.29
N LYS A 79 0.87 5.20 7.56
CA LYS A 79 0.06 6.36 7.95
C LYS A 79 0.69 7.69 7.51
N HIS A 80 2.01 7.81 7.63
CA HIS A 80 2.74 8.99 7.20
C HIS A 80 2.63 9.19 5.69
N ASP A 81 2.82 8.14 4.89
CA ASP A 81 2.65 8.16 3.45
C ASP A 81 1.25 8.58 3.05
N PHE A 82 0.24 8.05 3.75
CA PHE A 82 -1.15 8.40 3.52
C PHE A 82 -1.42 9.89 3.77
N LEU A 83 -0.95 10.43 4.90
CA LEU A 83 -1.18 11.84 5.27
C LEU A 83 -0.44 12.81 4.35
N ASN A 84 0.71 12.41 3.80
CA ASN A 84 1.53 13.23 2.92
C ASN A 84 1.25 12.98 1.43
N MET A 85 0.39 12.03 1.09
CA MET A 85 -0.01 11.78 -0.29
C MET A 85 -0.80 12.98 -0.81
N LYS A 86 -0.16 13.77 -1.66
CA LYS A 86 -0.82 14.85 -2.39
C LYS A 86 -1.63 14.23 -3.52
N ILE A 87 -2.89 13.93 -3.27
CA ILE A 87 -3.82 13.44 -4.28
C ILE A 87 -4.42 14.69 -4.95
N SER A 88 -4.10 14.92 -6.21
CA SER A 88 -4.72 15.97 -7.01
C SER A 88 -6.20 15.63 -7.30
N ASP A 89 -6.98 16.62 -7.73
CA ASP A 89 -8.36 16.36 -8.15
C ASP A 89 -8.40 15.47 -9.40
N GLU A 90 -7.41 15.60 -10.29
CA GLU A 90 -7.24 14.72 -11.46
C GLU A 90 -6.95 13.27 -11.07
N ASP A 91 -6.04 13.04 -10.11
CA ASP A 91 -5.76 11.69 -9.58
C ASP A 91 -7.01 11.05 -8.99
N ARG A 92 -7.78 11.86 -8.25
CA ARG A 92 -9.04 11.41 -7.64
C ARG A 92 -10.08 11.05 -8.70
N GLU A 93 -10.20 11.83 -9.76
CA GLU A 93 -11.10 11.56 -10.87
C GLU A 93 -10.72 10.26 -11.59
N ILE A 94 -9.43 10.08 -11.94
CA ILE A 94 -8.92 8.85 -12.56
C ILE A 94 -9.23 7.62 -11.70
N TYR A 95 -8.99 7.72 -10.39
CA TYR A 95 -9.31 6.64 -9.45
C TYR A 95 -10.81 6.35 -9.38
N GLN A 96 -11.63 7.39 -9.25
CA GLN A 96 -13.08 7.25 -9.10
C GLN A 96 -13.73 6.70 -10.37
N ASP A 97 -13.34 7.19 -11.53
CA ASP A 97 -13.86 6.73 -12.83
C ASP A 97 -13.67 5.23 -13.00
N PHE A 98 -12.46 4.75 -12.72
CA PHE A 98 -12.18 3.32 -12.85
C PHE A 98 -12.88 2.48 -11.78
N THR A 99 -12.73 2.86 -10.51
CA THR A 99 -13.24 2.05 -9.39
C THR A 99 -14.76 2.04 -9.30
N ASN A 100 -15.46 3.11 -9.72
CA ASN A 100 -16.91 3.16 -9.81
C ASN A 100 -17.42 2.16 -10.86
N LEU A 101 -16.84 2.15 -12.06
CA LEU A 101 -17.25 1.23 -13.11
C LEU A 101 -17.09 -0.24 -12.70
N VAL A 102 -15.98 -0.58 -12.03
CA VAL A 102 -15.80 -1.94 -11.50
C VAL A 102 -16.82 -2.23 -10.40
N TYR A 103 -17.05 -1.29 -9.48
CA TYR A 103 -18.05 -1.46 -8.41
C TYR A 103 -19.46 -1.64 -8.98
N GLU A 104 -19.86 -0.83 -9.94
CA GLU A 104 -21.17 -0.91 -10.61
C GLU A 104 -21.34 -2.21 -11.41
N SER A 105 -20.24 -2.79 -11.90
CA SER A 105 -20.26 -4.08 -12.58
C SER A 105 -20.45 -5.26 -11.63
N LEU A 106 -20.17 -5.11 -10.34
CA LEU A 106 -20.35 -6.15 -9.34
C LEU A 106 -21.81 -6.20 -8.87
N THR A 107 -22.41 -7.38 -8.89
CA THR A 107 -23.78 -7.55 -8.41
C THR A 107 -23.85 -8.17 -7.01
N SER A 108 -22.96 -9.10 -6.71
CA SER A 108 -22.87 -9.74 -5.39
C SER A 108 -21.61 -10.57 -5.23
N PHE A 109 -21.29 -10.92 -3.99
CA PHE A 109 -20.33 -11.97 -3.68
C PHE A 109 -21.03 -13.30 -3.38
N MET A 110 -20.37 -14.40 -3.79
CA MET A 110 -20.75 -15.76 -3.39
C MET A 110 -19.76 -16.10 -2.29
N ALA A 111 -20.13 -16.64 -1.16
CA ALA A 111 -19.22 -17.03 -0.09
C ALA A 111 -17.93 -16.18 -0.02
N GLU A 112 -16.98 -16.43 0.83
CA GLU A 112 -15.80 -15.58 1.09
C GLU A 112 -15.03 -15.16 -0.20
N PRO A 113 -15.17 -13.88 -0.67
CA PRO A 113 -14.43 -13.40 -1.83
C PRO A 113 -12.94 -13.29 -1.49
N ARG A 114 -12.09 -13.69 -2.44
CA ARG A 114 -10.64 -13.48 -2.31
C ARG A 114 -10.20 -12.31 -3.16
N PHE A 115 -9.52 -11.37 -2.51
CA PHE A 115 -8.98 -10.18 -3.16
C PHE A 115 -7.51 -10.34 -3.50
N ASN A 116 -7.12 -9.81 -4.65
CA ASN A 116 -5.72 -9.70 -5.05
C ASN A 116 -5.10 -8.47 -4.41
N THR A 117 -4.18 -8.65 -3.48
CA THR A 117 -3.46 -7.58 -2.78
C THR A 117 -2.07 -7.32 -3.37
N ASP A 118 -1.66 -8.09 -4.38
CA ASP A 118 -0.37 -7.94 -5.05
C ASP A 118 -0.47 -6.95 -6.22
N CYS A 119 0.17 -5.78 -6.07
CA CYS A 119 0.18 -4.72 -7.08
C CYS A 119 0.77 -5.17 -8.42
N VAL A 120 1.78 -6.04 -8.42
CA VAL A 120 2.41 -6.53 -9.65
C VAL A 120 1.44 -7.43 -10.43
N SER A 121 0.78 -8.36 -9.72
CA SER A 121 -0.27 -9.20 -10.29
C SER A 121 -1.46 -8.36 -10.80
N PHE A 122 -1.88 -7.35 -10.03
CA PHE A 122 -2.96 -6.44 -10.41
C PHE A 122 -2.65 -5.71 -11.72
N ILE A 123 -1.46 -5.10 -11.84
CA ILE A 123 -0.99 -4.45 -13.06
C ILE A 123 -1.01 -5.42 -14.24
N SER A 124 -0.40 -6.60 -14.09
CA SER A 124 -0.28 -7.60 -15.15
C SER A 124 -1.64 -8.06 -15.67
N ARG A 125 -2.63 -8.23 -14.77
CA ARG A 125 -3.99 -8.63 -15.15
C ARG A 125 -4.72 -7.51 -15.92
N LEU A 126 -4.57 -6.24 -15.52
CA LEU A 126 -5.14 -5.10 -16.25
C LEU A 126 -4.50 -4.94 -17.64
N GLU A 127 -3.18 -5.14 -17.75
CA GLU A 127 -2.48 -5.14 -19.04
C GLU A 127 -3.04 -6.20 -19.98
N LYS A 128 -3.24 -7.42 -19.45
CA LYS A 128 -3.84 -8.50 -20.21
C LYS A 128 -5.24 -8.14 -20.69
N ALA A 129 -6.08 -7.56 -19.81
CA ALA A 129 -7.42 -7.11 -20.19
C ALA A 129 -7.37 -6.06 -21.31
N LEU A 130 -6.47 -5.07 -21.24
CA LEU A 130 -6.27 -4.08 -22.28
C LEU A 130 -5.72 -4.69 -23.59
N THR A 131 -4.80 -5.65 -23.50
CA THR A 131 -4.23 -6.31 -24.68
C THR A 131 -5.28 -7.08 -25.45
N VAL A 132 -6.16 -7.80 -24.77
CA VAL A 132 -7.27 -8.54 -25.42
C VAL A 132 -8.27 -7.59 -26.08
N ASN A 133 -8.45 -6.38 -25.54
CA ASN A 133 -9.38 -5.37 -26.03
C ASN A 133 -8.66 -4.21 -26.76
N LEU A 134 -7.50 -4.47 -27.39
CA LEU A 134 -6.64 -3.41 -27.94
C LEU A 134 -7.34 -2.55 -29.01
N PHE A 135 -8.21 -3.13 -29.80
CA PHE A 135 -8.94 -2.45 -30.90
C PHE A 135 -10.37 -2.08 -30.53
N GLU A 136 -10.77 -2.32 -29.27
CA GLU A 136 -12.11 -2.06 -28.77
C GLU A 136 -12.18 -0.75 -28.00
N THR A 137 -13.33 -0.09 -28.03
CA THR A 137 -13.59 1.12 -27.24
C THR A 137 -14.06 0.79 -25.83
N VAL A 138 -14.59 -0.43 -25.62
CA VAL A 138 -15.05 -0.93 -24.34
C VAL A 138 -14.51 -2.34 -24.09
N ILE A 139 -14.36 -2.69 -22.83
CA ILE A 139 -13.98 -4.04 -22.40
C ILE A 139 -15.13 -4.99 -22.75
N GLN A 140 -14.85 -6.04 -23.52
CA GLN A 140 -15.86 -6.99 -23.98
C GLN A 140 -16.39 -7.91 -22.86
N LYS A 141 -15.54 -8.21 -21.88
CA LYS A 141 -15.89 -9.02 -20.71
C LYS A 141 -15.44 -8.30 -19.45
N ASN A 142 -16.39 -7.80 -18.67
CA ASN A 142 -16.07 -7.08 -17.41
C ASN A 142 -15.31 -7.95 -16.43
N SER A 143 -15.46 -9.29 -16.48
CA SER A 143 -14.66 -10.22 -15.68
C SER A 143 -13.16 -10.09 -15.91
N ASP A 144 -12.71 -9.65 -17.09
CA ASP A 144 -11.28 -9.51 -17.37
C ASP A 144 -10.65 -8.39 -16.54
N VAL A 145 -11.43 -7.31 -16.25
CA VAL A 145 -11.01 -6.22 -15.38
C VAL A 145 -11.27 -6.56 -13.91
N ILE A 146 -12.45 -7.11 -13.58
CA ILE A 146 -12.82 -7.47 -12.21
C ILE A 146 -11.84 -8.50 -11.63
N SER A 147 -11.41 -9.48 -12.44
CA SER A 147 -10.45 -10.50 -12.01
C SER A 147 -9.06 -9.95 -11.67
N SER A 148 -8.77 -8.70 -12.02
CA SER A 148 -7.53 -8.06 -11.58
C SER A 148 -7.50 -7.82 -10.07
N VAL A 149 -8.65 -7.54 -9.46
CA VAL A 149 -8.78 -7.21 -8.04
C VAL A 149 -9.49 -8.29 -7.22
N ILE A 150 -10.38 -9.10 -7.83
CA ILE A 150 -11.11 -10.19 -7.14
C ILE A 150 -10.78 -11.51 -7.82
N GLU A 151 -10.17 -12.45 -7.10
CA GLU A 151 -9.74 -13.72 -7.66
C GLU A 151 -10.89 -14.72 -7.86
N CYS A 152 -11.85 -14.73 -6.94
CA CYS A 152 -12.99 -15.63 -7.01
C CYS A 152 -14.14 -15.18 -6.11
N GLY A 153 -15.30 -15.85 -6.27
CA GLY A 153 -16.44 -15.67 -5.37
C GLY A 153 -17.25 -14.40 -5.67
N TYR A 154 -17.39 -13.97 -6.93
CA TYR A 154 -18.19 -12.81 -7.30
C TYR A 154 -19.17 -13.12 -8.44
N ARG A 155 -20.26 -12.35 -8.50
CA ARG A 155 -21.15 -12.22 -9.65
C ARG A 155 -21.05 -10.82 -10.21
N TYR A 156 -21.19 -10.68 -11.52
CA TYR A 156 -21.07 -9.39 -12.21
C TYR A 156 -22.09 -9.24 -13.32
N ASP A 157 -22.34 -7.98 -13.70
CA ASP A 157 -23.18 -7.62 -14.83
C ASP A 157 -22.31 -7.12 -16.00
N ASN A 158 -22.42 -7.73 -17.14
CA ASN A 158 -21.67 -7.36 -18.33
C ASN A 158 -22.36 -6.21 -19.13
N ARG A 159 -23.49 -5.67 -18.65
CA ARG A 159 -24.18 -4.53 -19.27
C ARG A 159 -23.56 -3.20 -18.92
N VAL A 160 -22.75 -3.14 -17.86
CA VAL A 160 -21.97 -1.95 -17.54
C VAL A 160 -20.84 -1.83 -18.55
N ASN A 161 -20.83 -0.73 -19.31
CA ASN A 161 -19.76 -0.47 -20.28
C ASN A 161 -18.52 0.07 -19.56
N ILE A 162 -17.42 -0.67 -19.56
CA ILE A 162 -16.12 -0.21 -19.05
C ILE A 162 -15.29 0.27 -20.24
N PRO A 163 -15.06 1.60 -20.41
CA PRO A 163 -14.27 2.11 -21.52
C PRO A 163 -12.80 1.67 -21.40
N THR A 164 -12.20 1.20 -22.48
CA THR A 164 -10.77 0.83 -22.52
C THR A 164 -9.87 2.02 -22.18
N LYS A 165 -10.29 3.24 -22.52
CA LYS A 165 -9.60 4.49 -22.17
C LYS A 165 -9.52 4.68 -20.64
N THR A 166 -10.62 4.44 -19.92
CA THR A 166 -10.65 4.57 -18.44
C THR A 166 -9.71 3.57 -17.78
N VAL A 167 -9.72 2.31 -18.25
CA VAL A 167 -8.79 1.29 -17.74
C VAL A 167 -7.34 1.67 -18.01
N ARG A 168 -7.05 2.20 -19.20
CA ARG A 168 -5.70 2.64 -19.60
C ARG A 168 -5.23 3.82 -18.75
N ASN A 169 -6.04 4.87 -18.62
CA ASN A 169 -5.70 6.05 -17.83
C ASN A 169 -5.39 5.66 -16.37
N PHE A 170 -6.21 4.79 -15.79
CA PHE A 170 -5.99 4.29 -14.44
C PHE A 170 -4.69 3.48 -14.35
N LEU A 171 -4.44 2.58 -15.29
CA LEU A 171 -3.23 1.74 -15.28
C LEU A 171 -1.95 2.58 -15.42
N ASP A 172 -1.94 3.57 -16.32
CA ASP A 172 -0.80 4.45 -16.54
C ASP A 172 -0.51 5.29 -15.29
N TRP A 173 -1.55 5.87 -14.69
CA TRP A 173 -1.45 6.61 -13.42
C TRP A 173 -0.98 5.72 -12.26
N PHE A 174 -1.56 4.52 -12.12
CA PHE A 174 -1.19 3.58 -11.07
C PHE A 174 0.27 3.14 -11.17
N ARG A 175 0.77 2.91 -12.39
CA ARG A 175 2.17 2.57 -12.65
C ARG A 175 3.15 3.70 -12.35
N ALA A 176 2.75 4.94 -12.61
CA ALA A 176 3.56 6.11 -12.32
C ALA A 176 3.66 6.39 -10.81
N SER A 177 2.78 5.79 -10.01
CA SER A 177 2.75 5.96 -8.55
C SER A 177 3.86 5.14 -7.86
N THR A 178 4.28 5.59 -6.67
CA THR A 178 5.25 4.84 -5.85
C THR A 178 4.66 3.50 -5.37
N PRO A 179 5.48 2.49 -5.07
CA PRO A 179 4.98 1.20 -4.56
C PRO A 179 4.09 1.33 -3.32
N GLN A 180 4.38 2.28 -2.44
CA GLN A 180 3.57 2.58 -1.26
C GLN A 180 2.20 3.15 -1.64
N SER A 181 2.19 4.10 -2.58
CA SER A 181 0.95 4.67 -3.11
C SER A 181 0.11 3.62 -3.83
N GLN A 182 0.73 2.74 -4.60
CA GLN A 182 0.05 1.62 -5.27
C GLN A 182 -0.64 0.70 -4.27
N ALA A 183 0.07 0.29 -3.21
CA ALA A 183 -0.50 -0.56 -2.16
C ALA A 183 -1.69 0.12 -1.46
N LEU A 184 -1.58 1.43 -1.19
CA LEU A 184 -2.64 2.20 -0.57
C LEU A 184 -3.88 2.31 -1.47
N VAL A 185 -3.69 2.65 -2.74
CA VAL A 185 -4.75 2.76 -3.75
C VAL A 185 -5.46 1.41 -3.91
N LEU A 186 -4.72 0.31 -4.02
CA LEU A 186 -5.29 -1.02 -4.15
C LEU A 186 -6.09 -1.43 -2.90
N ASN A 187 -5.58 -1.15 -1.70
CA ASN A 187 -6.29 -1.42 -0.46
C ASN A 187 -7.58 -0.60 -0.33
N ASN A 188 -7.56 0.68 -0.71
CA ASN A 188 -8.77 1.52 -0.75
C ASN A 188 -9.79 0.99 -1.77
N PHE A 189 -9.32 0.54 -2.92
CA PHE A 189 -10.19 -0.06 -3.92
C PHE A 189 -10.84 -1.35 -3.41
N ILE A 190 -10.07 -2.25 -2.80
CA ILE A 190 -10.60 -3.47 -2.16
C ILE A 190 -11.62 -3.11 -1.08
N SER A 191 -11.32 -2.14 -0.23
CA SER A 191 -12.25 -1.68 0.83
C SER A 191 -13.56 -1.15 0.25
N LYS A 192 -13.51 -0.42 -0.86
CA LYS A 192 -14.70 0.09 -1.55
C LYS A 192 -15.58 -1.03 -2.07
N ILE A 193 -15.01 -2.06 -2.72
CA ILE A 193 -15.78 -3.15 -3.32
C ILE A 193 -16.20 -4.22 -2.30
N SER A 194 -15.48 -4.38 -1.18
CA SER A 194 -15.82 -5.37 -0.14
C SER A 194 -17.16 -5.09 0.56
N GLY A 195 -17.70 -3.88 0.42
CA GLY A 195 -19.05 -3.54 0.89
C GLY A 195 -20.20 -4.08 0.03
N THR A 196 -19.92 -4.78 -1.08
CA THR A 196 -20.94 -5.40 -1.94
C THR A 196 -21.66 -6.54 -1.19
N ALA A 197 -22.98 -6.64 -1.32
CA ALA A 197 -23.78 -7.61 -0.58
C ALA A 197 -23.37 -9.06 -0.88
N VAL A 198 -23.20 -9.86 0.18
CA VAL A 198 -22.97 -11.30 0.07
C VAL A 198 -24.32 -12.00 -0.12
N ILE A 199 -24.43 -12.87 -1.13
CA ILE A 199 -25.59 -13.77 -1.28
C ILE A 199 -25.23 -15.08 -0.60
N GLU A 200 -25.94 -15.41 0.48
CA GLU A 200 -25.87 -16.75 1.05
C GLU A 200 -26.40 -17.75 0.01
N PRO A 201 -25.74 -18.91 -0.18
CA PRO A 201 -26.29 -19.95 -1.04
C PRO A 201 -27.65 -20.38 -0.50
N GLU A 202 -28.63 -20.46 -1.39
CA GLU A 202 -29.93 -21.04 -1.01
C GLU A 202 -29.69 -22.44 -0.41
N PRO A 203 -30.29 -22.76 0.76
CA PRO A 203 -30.17 -24.08 1.34
C PRO A 203 -30.65 -25.10 0.32
N GLU A 204 -29.82 -26.12 0.04
CA GLU A 204 -30.24 -27.23 -0.82
C GLU A 204 -31.53 -27.84 -0.22
N LEU A 205 -32.62 -27.78 -1.00
CA LEU A 205 -33.85 -28.41 -0.59
C LEU A 205 -33.59 -29.92 -0.52
N PRO A 206 -33.85 -30.58 0.59
CA PRO A 206 -33.72 -32.01 0.68
C PRO A 206 -34.78 -32.65 -0.25
N PHE A 207 -34.30 -33.32 -1.29
CA PHE A 207 -35.11 -34.21 -2.12
C PHE A 207 -35.20 -35.59 -1.49
#